data_c76fcd1a288e0771de75db2bfe05f4ba
#
_entry.id   c76fcd1a288e0771de75db2bfe05f4ba
#
_cell.length_a   1.000
_cell.length_b   1.000
_cell.length_c   1.000
_cell.angle_alpha   90.00
_cell.angle_beta   90.00
_cell.angle_gamma   90.00
#
_symmetry.space_group_name_H-M   'P 1'
#
loop_
_entity.id
_entity.type
_entity.pdbx_description
1 polymer ?
#
loop_
_entity_poly.entity_id
_entity_poly.type
_entity_poly.pdbx_seq_one_letter_code
_entity_poly.pdbx_strand_id
1 'polypeptide(L)'
;MNFYNSSFKKLFISFLILNINQSCEDDDPKGIADQNNIINKNNCGIETSFIKEIDNIDSLGNASGSDIKLMDDCSYVAVGHRSSRPWITKFNELGEEIWSKTFDEIPIPQGNYGSGLIYATAVDKTNDGGYVISCATTINHPSYNATGRIIKVDSLGATEWIRKFPTSRPYHGRDVIQTIEGDYIVVGSWYTTSAVTNEKSAFIARYDANGNLIWIQRYGGECDEDSFEAVIQKPDGGFIAVGKFEHESSDYNCDFYGYTDLWFISTDSEGNLLQESKIGESFWESAWDIVEIGDGTYGVVGRRRHQKRKPSNGWYLRLDGSGNVVSQWHEPDYVNSSGRNDGLYNLIMLPDGETAVALGYKDAGDGDSQFLWAFNARTSEEIWNSSYNEPGRGYSLGMSVAHDGGIIFFGKKDNGRLKIFKTDVDGIVY
;
A
#
# COMPACT_ATOMS: atom_id res chain seq x y z
N MET A 1 -39.94 61.35 -23.55
CA MET A 1 -39.51 62.29 -24.65
C MET A 1 -38.40 61.58 -25.40
N ASN A 2 -38.72 61.22 -26.60
CA ASN A 2 -37.94 61.15 -27.84
C ASN A 2 -36.65 60.34 -27.84
N PHE A 3 -36.61 59.19 -28.51
CA PHE A 3 -36.37 58.93 -29.94
C PHE A 3 -34.91 59.28 -30.34
N TYR A 4 -34.09 58.35 -30.92
CA TYR A 4 -34.17 57.79 -32.26
C TYR A 4 -33.18 56.64 -32.49
N ASN A 5 -33.64 55.75 -33.31
CA ASN A 5 -33.01 54.67 -34.04
C ASN A 5 -31.86 55.11 -34.98
N SER A 6 -30.86 54.25 -35.28
CA SER A 6 -30.70 53.75 -36.65
C SER A 6 -29.46 52.84 -36.83
N SER A 7 -29.70 51.77 -37.39
CA SER A 7 -29.12 50.74 -38.25
C SER A 7 -27.95 51.18 -39.18
N PHE A 8 -27.28 50.14 -39.66
CA PHE A 8 -26.43 49.94 -40.86
C PHE A 8 -24.91 50.11 -40.68
N LYS A 9 -24.01 49.22 -41.06
CA LYS A 9 -23.88 48.36 -42.24
C LYS A 9 -22.77 47.37 -42.06
N LYS A 10 -22.91 46.18 -42.64
CA LYS A 10 -21.84 45.16 -42.90
C LYS A 10 -20.76 45.75 -43.80
N LEU A 11 -19.47 45.43 -43.49
CA LEU A 11 -18.41 45.44 -44.50
C LEU A 11 -17.53 44.23 -44.32
N PHE A 12 -17.54 43.34 -45.28
CA PHE A 12 -16.55 42.26 -45.49
C PHE A 12 -15.26 42.89 -45.97
N ILE A 13 -14.12 42.59 -45.32
CA ILE A 13 -12.80 42.73 -45.94
C ILE A 13 -12.01 41.48 -45.54
N SER A 14 -11.72 40.65 -46.55
CA SER A 14 -10.71 39.60 -46.53
C SER A 14 -9.34 40.25 -46.62
N PHE A 15 -8.41 39.86 -45.72
CA PHE A 15 -7.00 40.02 -45.98
C PHE A 15 -6.18 38.89 -45.32
N LEU A 16 -5.60 38.14 -46.17
CA LEU A 16 -4.25 37.60 -46.28
C LEU A 16 -3.51 37.18 -44.98
N ILE A 17 -3.18 35.91 -44.99
CA ILE A 17 -2.25 35.17 -44.16
C ILE A 17 -0.87 35.82 -44.21
N LEU A 18 -0.30 36.18 -43.06
CA LEU A 18 1.14 36.25 -42.86
C LEU A 18 1.51 35.45 -41.63
N ASN A 19 2.22 34.36 -41.83
CA ASN A 19 2.93 33.64 -40.79
C ASN A 19 4.01 34.55 -40.18
N ILE A 20 3.88 34.82 -38.90
CA ILE A 20 5.01 35.26 -38.07
C ILE A 20 5.09 34.29 -36.90
N ASN A 21 6.10 33.40 -36.97
CA ASN A 21 6.60 32.66 -35.83
C ASN A 21 7.16 33.67 -34.84
N GLN A 22 6.49 33.89 -33.76
CA GLN A 22 7.05 34.44 -32.51
C GLN A 22 6.81 33.42 -31.43
N SER A 23 7.90 32.74 -31.02
CA SER A 23 7.98 31.96 -29.81
C SER A 23 7.76 32.89 -28.62
N CYS A 24 6.61 32.82 -28.00
CA CYS A 24 6.47 33.19 -26.60
C CYS A 24 6.92 31.96 -25.79
N GLU A 25 8.06 32.08 -25.14
CA GLU A 25 8.39 31.27 -23.97
C GLU A 25 7.44 31.72 -22.86
N ASP A 26 6.35 30.96 -22.68
CA ASP A 26 5.60 30.95 -21.44
C ASP A 26 6.43 30.14 -20.44
N ASP A 27 6.91 30.83 -19.41
CA ASP A 27 7.41 30.20 -18.19
C ASP A 27 6.25 29.45 -17.53
N ASP A 28 6.11 28.20 -17.91
CA ASP A 28 5.23 27.25 -17.23
C ASP A 28 5.84 26.95 -15.85
N PRO A 29 5.14 27.20 -14.73
CA PRO A 29 5.63 26.80 -13.42
C PRO A 29 5.75 25.27 -13.44
N LYS A 30 6.96 24.79 -13.19
CA LYS A 30 7.37 23.38 -13.20
C LYS A 30 6.26 22.48 -12.69
N GLY A 31 5.74 21.70 -13.62
CA GLY A 31 4.57 20.87 -13.41
C GLY A 31 4.71 19.97 -12.20
N ILE A 32 3.68 19.96 -11.40
CA ILE A 32 3.32 18.86 -10.52
C ILE A 32 3.44 17.61 -11.38
N ALA A 33 4.37 16.73 -11.03
CA ALA A 33 4.50 15.43 -11.70
C ALA A 33 3.18 14.71 -11.47
N ASP A 34 2.42 14.62 -12.54
CA ASP A 34 1.13 13.95 -12.59
C ASP A 34 1.39 12.47 -12.25
N GLN A 35 1.08 12.04 -11.03
CA GLN A 35 1.13 10.63 -10.64
C GLN A 35 0.08 9.81 -11.38
N ASN A 36 -0.79 10.47 -12.13
CA ASN A 36 -1.67 9.86 -13.11
C ASN A 36 -0.91 9.63 -14.43
N ASN A 37 0.05 8.71 -14.44
CA ASN A 37 0.49 8.10 -15.68
C ASN A 37 -0.74 7.41 -16.29
N ILE A 38 -1.43 8.13 -17.16
CA ILE A 38 -2.44 7.54 -18.06
C ILE A 38 -1.68 6.49 -18.85
N ILE A 39 -1.76 5.24 -18.39
CA ILE A 39 -1.21 4.09 -19.10
C ILE A 39 -1.81 4.17 -20.49
N ASN A 40 -0.93 4.31 -21.47
CA ASN A 40 -1.35 4.48 -22.84
C ASN A 40 -1.95 3.14 -23.29
N LYS A 41 -3.27 2.98 -23.17
CA LYS A 41 -4.04 1.75 -23.45
C LYS A 41 -3.75 1.13 -24.82
N ASN A 42 -3.08 1.88 -25.70
CA ASN A 42 -2.79 1.46 -27.08
C ASN A 42 -1.60 0.50 -27.21
N ASN A 43 -0.83 0.23 -26.16
CA ASN A 43 0.38 -0.60 -26.20
C ASN A 43 0.29 -1.92 -25.41
N CYS A 44 -0.72 -2.08 -24.57
CA CYS A 44 -0.92 -3.32 -23.83
C CYS A 44 -1.94 -4.20 -24.54
N GLY A 45 -1.72 -5.51 -24.56
CA GLY A 45 -2.51 -6.48 -25.33
C GLY A 45 -3.99 -6.56 -24.95
N ILE A 46 -4.64 -7.66 -25.28
CA ILE A 46 -6.09 -7.87 -25.16
C ILE A 46 -6.53 -7.82 -23.68
N GLU A 47 -7.66 -7.13 -23.42
CA GLU A 47 -8.37 -7.16 -22.15
C GLU A 47 -8.72 -8.61 -21.78
N THR A 48 -8.10 -9.15 -20.73
CA THR A 48 -8.36 -10.53 -20.28
C THR A 48 -8.46 -10.57 -18.78
N SER A 49 -9.54 -11.17 -18.28
CA SER A 49 -9.57 -11.61 -16.89
C SER A 49 -8.98 -13.01 -16.77
N PHE A 50 -8.35 -13.35 -15.64
CA PHE A 50 -7.79 -14.69 -15.43
C PHE A 50 -7.63 -15.04 -13.96
N ILE A 51 -7.51 -16.35 -13.70
CA ILE A 51 -6.98 -16.90 -12.46
C ILE A 51 -5.76 -17.76 -12.83
N LYS A 52 -4.58 -17.41 -12.29
CA LYS A 52 -3.36 -18.19 -12.50
C LYS A 52 -2.83 -18.72 -11.17
N GLU A 53 -2.47 -20.00 -11.14
CA GLU A 53 -1.68 -20.55 -10.04
C GLU A 53 -0.21 -20.21 -10.29
N ILE A 54 0.51 -19.74 -9.26
CA ILE A 54 1.95 -19.56 -9.34
C ILE A 54 2.58 -20.91 -9.12
N ASP A 55 3.08 -21.51 -10.18
CA ASP A 55 3.80 -22.79 -10.16
C ASP A 55 5.18 -22.63 -9.48
N ASN A 56 5.71 -23.75 -8.95
CA ASN A 56 6.97 -23.87 -8.23
C ASN A 56 7.01 -23.32 -6.81
N ILE A 57 5.94 -23.50 -6.08
CA ILE A 57 6.02 -23.57 -4.63
C ILE A 57 6.81 -24.85 -4.32
N ASP A 58 7.87 -24.72 -3.50
CA ASP A 58 8.61 -25.88 -3.02
C ASP A 58 7.65 -26.92 -2.43
N SER A 59 8.09 -28.17 -2.31
CA SER A 59 7.29 -29.29 -1.78
C SER A 59 6.73 -29.06 -0.36
N LEU A 60 7.05 -27.93 0.28
CA LEU A 60 6.59 -27.51 1.61
C LEU A 60 5.40 -26.55 1.58
N GLY A 61 4.96 -26.05 0.41
CA GLY A 61 3.75 -25.22 0.28
C GLY A 61 3.84 -23.84 0.94
N ASN A 62 5.02 -23.36 1.30
CA ASN A 62 5.23 -22.12 2.08
C ASN A 62 5.59 -20.93 1.20
N ALA A 63 4.71 -20.53 0.29
CA ALA A 63 4.83 -19.24 -0.37
C ALA A 63 3.63 -18.34 -0.04
N SER A 64 3.87 -17.04 0.05
CA SER A 64 2.80 -16.02 0.08
C SER A 64 3.21 -14.83 -0.76
N GLY A 65 2.21 -14.15 -1.35
CA GLY A 65 2.36 -12.84 -1.93
C GLY A 65 2.01 -11.78 -0.89
N SER A 66 2.70 -10.66 -0.93
CA SER A 66 2.49 -9.54 -0.02
C SER A 66 2.07 -8.28 -0.76
N ASP A 67 2.68 -8.00 -1.91
CA ASP A 67 2.39 -6.81 -2.72
C ASP A 67 2.57 -7.11 -4.21
N ILE A 68 1.82 -6.39 -5.06
CA ILE A 68 1.87 -6.48 -6.52
C ILE A 68 1.66 -5.09 -7.12
N LYS A 69 2.43 -4.74 -8.13
CA LYS A 69 2.37 -3.44 -8.82
C LYS A 69 2.35 -3.63 -10.33
N LEU A 70 1.58 -2.78 -11.00
CA LEU A 70 1.59 -2.64 -12.46
C LEU A 70 2.82 -1.85 -12.88
N MET A 71 3.49 -2.31 -13.95
CA MET A 71 4.65 -1.67 -14.56
C MET A 71 4.27 -0.94 -15.84
N ASP A 72 5.13 0.00 -16.27
CA ASP A 72 4.91 0.84 -17.45
C ASP A 72 4.93 0.02 -18.77
N ASP A 73 5.49 -1.19 -18.76
CA ASP A 73 5.52 -2.15 -19.86
C ASP A 73 4.33 -3.15 -19.83
N CYS A 74 3.28 -2.84 -19.10
CA CYS A 74 2.07 -3.67 -18.90
C CYS A 74 2.31 -4.98 -18.14
N SER A 75 3.51 -5.22 -17.67
CA SER A 75 3.83 -6.34 -16.82
C SER A 75 3.45 -6.06 -15.36
N TYR A 76 3.49 -7.09 -14.53
CA TYR A 76 3.26 -6.98 -13.09
C TYR A 76 4.48 -7.47 -12.35
N VAL A 77 4.87 -6.77 -11.29
CA VAL A 77 5.90 -7.22 -10.36
C VAL A 77 5.27 -7.48 -9.01
N ALA A 78 5.60 -8.63 -8.45
CA ALA A 78 5.01 -9.10 -7.21
C ALA A 78 6.11 -9.58 -6.25
N VAL A 79 5.87 -9.41 -4.95
CA VAL A 79 6.79 -9.80 -3.89
C VAL A 79 6.09 -10.58 -2.78
N GLY A 80 6.88 -11.28 -1.99
CA GLY A 80 6.41 -12.04 -0.84
C GLY A 80 7.52 -12.90 -0.25
N HIS A 81 7.20 -14.15 0.11
CA HIS A 81 8.23 -15.11 0.51
C HIS A 81 8.07 -16.46 -0.16
N ARG A 82 9.22 -17.14 -0.33
CA ARG A 82 9.33 -18.53 -0.77
C ARG A 82 10.45 -19.17 0.03
N SER A 83 10.23 -20.38 0.55
CA SER A 83 11.23 -21.11 1.33
C SER A 83 11.89 -20.27 2.46
N SER A 84 11.09 -19.51 3.20
CA SER A 84 11.50 -18.65 4.31
C SER A 84 12.39 -17.46 3.93
N ARG A 85 12.45 -17.09 2.65
CA ARG A 85 13.21 -15.95 2.13
C ARG A 85 12.34 -14.99 1.33
N PRO A 86 12.73 -13.72 1.21
CA PRO A 86 12.09 -12.79 0.31
C PRO A 86 12.13 -13.33 -1.13
N TRP A 87 11.08 -13.05 -1.86
CA TRP A 87 10.87 -13.48 -3.23
C TRP A 87 10.29 -12.32 -4.03
N ILE A 88 10.74 -12.19 -5.29
CA ILE A 88 10.21 -11.26 -6.28
C ILE A 88 9.99 -12.02 -7.60
N THR A 89 8.95 -11.65 -8.33
CA THR A 89 8.64 -12.20 -9.64
C THR A 89 8.04 -11.15 -10.55
N LYS A 90 8.27 -11.29 -11.84
CA LYS A 90 7.66 -10.48 -12.90
C LYS A 90 6.79 -11.35 -13.79
N PHE A 91 5.58 -10.89 -14.06
CA PHE A 91 4.60 -11.51 -14.93
C PHE A 91 4.30 -10.59 -16.12
N ASN A 92 3.98 -11.19 -17.28
CA ASN A 92 3.41 -10.44 -18.39
C ASN A 92 1.93 -10.08 -18.11
N GLU A 93 1.31 -9.38 -19.06
CA GLU A 93 -0.09 -8.95 -19.01
C GLU A 93 -1.09 -10.12 -18.92
N LEU A 94 -0.68 -11.33 -19.29
CA LEU A 94 -1.49 -12.56 -19.22
C LEU A 94 -1.26 -13.36 -17.94
N GLY A 95 -0.45 -12.84 -17.01
CA GLY A 95 -0.10 -13.53 -15.75
C GLY A 95 0.89 -14.68 -15.93
N GLU A 96 1.63 -14.74 -17.05
CA GLU A 96 2.68 -15.72 -17.26
C GLU A 96 4.00 -15.20 -16.69
N GLU A 97 4.72 -16.06 -15.95
CA GLU A 97 5.99 -15.67 -15.34
C GLU A 97 7.05 -15.37 -16.41
N ILE A 98 7.61 -14.16 -16.36
CA ILE A 98 8.74 -13.74 -17.19
C ILE A 98 10.05 -14.17 -16.51
N TRP A 99 10.18 -13.85 -15.21
CA TRP A 99 11.28 -14.27 -14.36
C TRP A 99 10.86 -14.26 -12.88
N SER A 100 11.59 -15.02 -12.09
CA SER A 100 11.38 -15.13 -10.64
C SER A 100 12.72 -15.27 -9.92
N LYS A 101 12.80 -14.69 -8.72
CA LYS A 101 13.99 -14.73 -7.89
C LYS A 101 13.67 -14.87 -6.41
N THR A 102 14.37 -15.79 -5.75
CA THR A 102 14.46 -15.86 -4.29
C THR A 102 15.82 -15.32 -3.87
N PHE A 103 15.85 -14.51 -2.81
CA PHE A 103 17.11 -13.90 -2.33
C PHE A 103 17.86 -14.87 -1.42
N ASP A 104 18.53 -15.86 -2.04
CA ASP A 104 19.27 -16.93 -1.33
C ASP A 104 20.51 -16.41 -0.60
N GLU A 105 21.03 -15.26 -1.00
CA GLU A 105 22.11 -14.53 -0.33
C GLU A 105 21.71 -13.97 1.05
N ILE A 106 20.40 -13.91 1.37
CA ILE A 106 19.91 -13.51 2.69
C ILE A 106 19.86 -14.74 3.60
N PRO A 107 20.67 -14.80 4.68
CA PRO A 107 20.65 -15.94 5.59
C PRO A 107 19.31 -16.00 6.35
N ILE A 108 18.73 -17.19 6.44
CA ILE A 108 17.55 -17.45 7.27
C ILE A 108 17.96 -17.30 8.74
N PRO A 109 17.28 -16.43 9.52
CA PRO A 109 17.59 -16.29 10.94
C PRO A 109 17.34 -17.62 11.68
N GLN A 110 18.28 -18.01 12.52
CA GLN A 110 18.16 -19.19 13.37
C GLN A 110 17.81 -18.75 14.79
N GLY A 111 16.80 -19.34 15.38
CA GLY A 111 16.38 -19.07 16.75
C GLY A 111 16.36 -20.33 17.60
N ASN A 112 16.28 -20.20 18.94
CA ASN A 112 16.19 -21.34 19.87
C ASN A 112 14.97 -22.23 19.65
N TYR A 113 13.95 -21.73 18.96
CA TYR A 113 12.67 -22.41 18.71
C TYR A 113 12.43 -22.73 17.22
N GLY A 114 13.50 -22.71 16.40
CA GLY A 114 13.43 -23.02 14.98
C GLY A 114 13.96 -21.91 14.06
N SER A 115 13.87 -22.15 12.77
CA SER A 115 14.27 -21.21 11.74
C SER A 115 13.25 -20.09 11.61
N GLY A 116 13.71 -18.86 11.54
CA GLY A 116 12.88 -17.70 11.26
C GLY A 116 12.55 -17.57 9.77
N LEU A 117 11.68 -16.63 9.48
CA LEU A 117 11.30 -16.22 8.14
C LEU A 117 11.71 -14.77 7.92
N ILE A 118 12.31 -14.47 6.77
CA ILE A 118 12.38 -13.11 6.22
C ILE A 118 11.50 -13.09 4.99
N TYR A 119 10.67 -12.08 4.88
CA TYR A 119 9.70 -11.96 3.79
C TYR A 119 9.64 -10.52 3.29
N ALA A 120 9.43 -10.36 1.99
CA ALA A 120 9.13 -9.07 1.41
C ALA A 120 7.71 -8.64 1.82
N THR A 121 7.54 -7.38 2.16
CA THR A 121 6.28 -6.78 2.62
C THR A 121 5.66 -5.89 1.56
N ALA A 122 6.49 -5.11 0.86
CA ALA A 122 6.07 -4.17 -0.18
C ALA A 122 7.12 -4.06 -1.27
N VAL A 123 6.70 -3.61 -2.44
CA VAL A 123 7.55 -3.29 -3.60
C VAL A 123 7.10 -1.99 -4.23
N ASP A 124 8.06 -1.17 -4.65
CA ASP A 124 7.79 -0.02 -5.50
C ASP A 124 8.69 -0.04 -6.74
N LYS A 125 8.19 0.54 -7.84
CA LYS A 125 8.99 0.75 -9.05
C LYS A 125 9.97 1.89 -8.84
N THR A 126 11.12 1.82 -9.50
CA THR A 126 12.13 2.87 -9.41
C THR A 126 12.36 3.56 -10.76
N ASN A 127 12.73 4.84 -10.72
CA ASN A 127 12.90 5.71 -11.91
C ASN A 127 13.92 5.16 -12.92
N ASP A 128 14.83 4.27 -12.50
CA ASP A 128 15.79 3.56 -13.34
C ASP A 128 15.21 2.29 -14.01
N GLY A 129 13.92 2.02 -13.81
CA GLY A 129 13.22 0.84 -14.30
C GLY A 129 13.39 -0.42 -13.47
N GLY A 130 14.08 -0.34 -12.33
CA GLY A 130 14.22 -1.42 -11.34
C GLY A 130 13.13 -1.40 -10.28
N TYR A 131 13.42 -2.06 -9.14
CA TYR A 131 12.46 -2.22 -8.03
C TYR A 131 13.15 -2.09 -6.68
N VAL A 132 12.48 -1.41 -5.73
CA VAL A 132 12.87 -1.38 -4.32
C VAL A 132 11.89 -2.21 -3.50
N ILE A 133 12.41 -2.97 -2.54
CA ILE A 133 11.62 -3.95 -1.76
C ILE A 133 11.88 -3.71 -0.27
N SER A 134 10.82 -3.64 0.51
CA SER A 134 10.86 -3.68 1.97
C SER A 134 10.69 -5.10 2.48
N CYS A 135 11.38 -5.45 3.57
CA CYS A 135 11.30 -6.78 4.18
C CYS A 135 11.15 -6.72 5.69
N ALA A 136 10.39 -7.69 6.22
CA ALA A 136 10.25 -7.95 7.64
C ALA A 136 10.82 -9.34 8.02
N THR A 137 10.89 -9.62 9.32
CA THR A 137 11.28 -10.93 9.86
C THR A 137 10.28 -11.40 10.91
N THR A 138 10.12 -12.70 11.05
CA THR A 138 9.29 -13.29 12.11
C THR A 138 10.03 -13.49 13.42
N ILE A 139 11.35 -13.28 13.45
CA ILE A 139 12.14 -13.42 14.69
C ILE A 139 12.26 -12.06 15.36
N ASN A 140 11.71 -11.96 16.55
CA ASN A 140 11.60 -10.73 17.34
C ASN A 140 12.67 -10.65 18.45
N HIS A 141 13.72 -11.49 18.41
CA HIS A 141 14.68 -11.57 19.49
C HIS A 141 16.01 -10.90 19.12
N PRO A 142 16.51 -9.93 19.91
CA PRO A 142 17.73 -9.17 19.58
C PRO A 142 18.99 -10.03 19.51
N SER A 143 19.05 -11.17 20.23
CA SER A 143 20.20 -12.08 20.21
C SER A 143 20.45 -12.75 18.87
N TYR A 144 19.47 -12.72 17.93
CA TYR A 144 19.60 -13.41 16.63
C TYR A 144 20.01 -12.49 15.48
N ASN A 145 20.25 -11.20 15.76
CA ASN A 145 20.61 -10.20 14.73
C ASN A 145 19.60 -10.25 13.54
N ALA A 146 18.36 -10.64 13.83
CA ALA A 146 17.27 -10.73 12.88
C ALA A 146 16.64 -9.34 12.75
N THR A 147 16.83 -8.71 11.61
CA THR A 147 16.18 -7.43 11.27
C THR A 147 15.74 -7.49 9.83
N GLY A 148 14.72 -6.71 9.48
CA GLY A 148 14.28 -6.54 8.11
C GLY A 148 15.37 -5.99 7.19
N ARG A 149 15.05 -5.87 5.94
CA ARG A 149 15.95 -5.43 4.86
C ARG A 149 15.23 -4.44 3.96
N ILE A 150 16.02 -3.59 3.32
CA ILE A 150 15.67 -2.93 2.08
C ILE A 150 16.54 -3.53 0.96
N ILE A 151 15.93 -3.82 -0.19
CA ILE A 151 16.59 -4.49 -1.32
C ILE A 151 16.31 -3.67 -2.57
N LYS A 152 17.33 -3.43 -3.39
CA LYS A 152 17.19 -2.85 -4.73
C LYS A 152 17.61 -3.90 -5.76
N VAL A 153 16.77 -4.03 -6.78
CA VAL A 153 17.07 -4.87 -7.94
C VAL A 153 16.87 -4.06 -9.22
N ASP A 154 17.55 -4.44 -10.28
CA ASP A 154 17.35 -3.86 -11.61
C ASP A 154 16.06 -4.40 -12.28
N SER A 155 15.77 -3.93 -13.49
CA SER A 155 14.59 -4.33 -14.27
C SER A 155 14.53 -5.82 -14.63
N LEU A 156 15.65 -6.53 -14.56
CA LEU A 156 15.79 -7.96 -14.83
C LEU A 156 15.79 -8.81 -13.54
N GLY A 157 15.62 -8.17 -12.37
CA GLY A 157 15.62 -8.83 -11.07
C GLY A 157 17.02 -9.11 -10.51
N ALA A 158 18.11 -8.61 -11.13
CA ALA A 158 19.44 -8.76 -10.56
C ALA A 158 19.60 -7.82 -9.35
N THR A 159 20.14 -8.37 -8.24
CA THR A 159 20.38 -7.58 -7.02
C THR A 159 21.44 -6.52 -7.26
N GLU A 160 21.09 -5.26 -7.06
CA GLU A 160 22.06 -4.16 -7.04
C GLU A 160 22.66 -4.00 -5.64
N TRP A 161 21.81 -3.98 -4.62
CA TRP A 161 22.25 -3.94 -3.24
C TRP A 161 21.18 -4.47 -2.27
N ILE A 162 21.65 -4.91 -1.10
CA ILE A 162 20.84 -5.30 0.05
C ILE A 162 21.36 -4.53 1.26
N ARG A 163 20.48 -3.88 2.02
CA ARG A 163 20.85 -3.20 3.27
C ARG A 163 20.01 -3.75 4.43
N LYS A 164 20.68 -4.00 5.56
CA LYS A 164 20.01 -4.25 6.83
C LYS A 164 19.50 -2.93 7.40
N PHE A 165 18.35 -2.95 8.05
CA PHE A 165 17.99 -1.82 8.88
C PHE A 165 19.02 -1.63 10.00
N PRO A 166 19.40 -0.37 10.32
CA PRO A 166 20.55 -0.09 11.15
C PRO A 166 20.23 -0.32 12.62
N THR A 167 20.42 -1.49 13.16
CA THR A 167 20.54 -1.66 14.61
C THR A 167 20.82 -3.07 15.07
N SER A 168 21.14 -3.24 16.37
CA SER A 168 21.16 -4.52 17.09
C SER A 168 19.76 -5.03 17.46
N ARG A 169 18.67 -4.33 17.08
CA ARG A 169 17.28 -4.68 17.39
C ARG A 169 16.47 -4.93 16.13
N PRO A 170 15.44 -5.78 16.17
CA PRO A 170 14.63 -6.06 14.98
C PRO A 170 13.86 -4.83 14.51
N TYR A 171 13.97 -4.53 13.22
CA TYR A 171 13.11 -3.63 12.48
C TYR A 171 12.29 -4.44 11.49
N HIS A 172 11.01 -4.11 11.37
CA HIS A 172 10.09 -4.71 10.42
C HIS A 172 9.65 -3.61 9.45
N GLY A 173 10.18 -3.64 8.22
CA GLY A 173 9.63 -2.82 7.16
C GLY A 173 8.21 -3.30 6.82
N ARG A 174 7.33 -2.37 6.54
CA ARG A 174 5.95 -2.63 6.13
C ARG A 174 5.71 -2.15 4.72
N ASP A 175 6.05 -0.91 4.45
CA ASP A 175 5.87 -0.28 3.14
C ASP A 175 7.15 0.40 2.69
N VAL A 176 7.29 0.62 1.38
CA VAL A 176 8.40 1.31 0.75
C VAL A 176 7.93 2.05 -0.49
N ILE A 177 8.37 3.29 -0.64
CA ILE A 177 8.16 4.11 -1.84
C ILE A 177 9.48 4.71 -2.33
N GLN A 178 9.58 4.95 -3.64
CA GLN A 178 10.59 5.88 -4.16
C GLN A 178 10.04 7.31 -4.12
N THR A 179 10.82 8.25 -3.58
CA THR A 179 10.46 9.67 -3.56
C THR A 179 10.65 10.31 -4.93
N ILE A 180 10.03 11.48 -5.15
CA ILE A 180 10.20 12.29 -6.37
C ILE A 180 11.68 12.63 -6.59
N GLU A 181 12.47 12.78 -5.51
CA GLU A 181 13.91 13.07 -5.57
C GLU A 181 14.77 11.84 -5.92
N GLY A 182 14.18 10.63 -5.94
CA GLY A 182 14.85 9.36 -6.24
C GLY A 182 15.40 8.62 -5.04
N ASP A 183 15.17 9.11 -3.82
CA ASP A 183 15.48 8.43 -2.56
C ASP A 183 14.38 7.41 -2.22
N TYR A 184 14.57 6.64 -1.16
CA TYR A 184 13.60 5.64 -0.71
C TYR A 184 13.13 5.95 0.71
N ILE A 185 11.81 5.88 0.91
CA ILE A 185 11.19 5.92 2.25
C ILE A 185 10.71 4.54 2.61
N VAL A 186 11.03 4.10 3.81
CA VAL A 186 10.53 2.86 4.41
C VAL A 186 9.84 3.19 5.72
N VAL A 187 8.67 2.60 5.93
CA VAL A 187 7.94 2.68 7.19
C VAL A 187 7.75 1.31 7.82
N GLY A 188 7.41 1.30 9.11
CA GLY A 188 7.14 0.06 9.81
C GLY A 188 7.25 0.18 11.32
N SER A 189 7.72 -0.87 11.98
CA SER A 189 7.92 -0.92 13.43
C SER A 189 9.30 -1.42 13.82
N TRP A 190 9.78 -1.01 15.00
CA TRP A 190 11.02 -1.51 15.61
C TRP A 190 10.82 -1.84 17.09
N TYR A 191 11.52 -2.85 17.57
CA TYR A 191 11.44 -3.26 18.96
C TYR A 191 12.28 -2.36 19.86
N THR A 192 11.68 -1.81 20.95
CA THR A 192 12.30 -0.79 21.80
C THR A 192 13.15 -1.37 22.91
N THR A 193 12.78 -2.52 23.48
CA THR A 193 13.44 -3.08 24.66
C THR A 193 13.79 -4.57 24.53
N SER A 194 14.13 -5.21 25.63
CA SER A 194 14.61 -6.58 25.68
C SER A 194 13.51 -7.58 25.30
N ALA A 195 13.92 -8.76 24.92
CA ALA A 195 13.12 -9.92 24.48
C ALA A 195 11.95 -10.35 25.39
N VAL A 196 11.67 -9.64 26.46
CA VAL A 196 10.63 -9.97 27.47
C VAL A 196 9.39 -9.11 27.26
N THR A 197 9.53 -7.91 26.70
CA THR A 197 8.44 -7.01 26.39
C THR A 197 8.38 -6.85 24.88
N ASN A 198 7.24 -7.15 24.26
CA ASN A 198 7.08 -6.99 22.80
C ASN A 198 6.85 -5.53 22.38
N GLU A 199 7.45 -4.60 23.12
CA GLU A 199 7.30 -3.17 22.87
C GLU A 199 7.84 -2.81 21.47
N LYS A 200 7.04 -2.08 20.71
CA LYS A 200 7.35 -1.61 19.36
C LYS A 200 7.01 -0.13 19.28
N SER A 201 7.86 0.63 18.60
CA SER A 201 7.55 1.97 18.12
C SER A 201 7.52 1.98 16.61
N ALA A 202 6.78 2.89 16.03
CA ALA A 202 6.78 3.09 14.59
C ALA A 202 8.02 3.86 14.13
N PHE A 203 8.42 3.70 12.87
CA PHE A 203 9.51 4.45 12.27
C PHE A 203 9.22 4.87 10.84
N ILE A 204 9.89 5.94 10.42
CA ILE A 204 10.10 6.32 9.02
C ILE A 204 11.61 6.42 8.82
N ALA A 205 12.14 5.86 7.73
CA ALA A 205 13.54 5.93 7.37
C ALA A 205 13.69 6.37 5.92
N ARG A 206 14.66 7.27 5.65
CA ARG A 206 15.03 7.72 4.30
C ARG A 206 16.40 7.16 3.94
N TYR A 207 16.50 6.56 2.75
CA TYR A 207 17.72 6.04 2.17
C TYR A 207 17.98 6.74 0.83
N ASP A 208 19.24 7.01 0.52
CA ASP A 208 19.63 7.50 -0.80
C ASP A 208 19.47 6.40 -1.88
N ALA A 209 19.64 6.76 -3.15
CA ALA A 209 19.56 5.83 -4.28
C ALA A 209 20.57 4.67 -4.19
N ASN A 210 21.67 4.80 -3.45
CA ASN A 210 22.67 3.77 -3.22
C ASN A 210 22.37 2.89 -2.00
N GLY A 211 21.26 3.15 -1.31
CA GLY A 211 20.86 2.44 -0.11
C GLY A 211 21.62 2.85 1.14
N ASN A 212 22.23 4.04 1.19
CA ASN A 212 22.80 4.58 2.40
C ASN A 212 21.72 5.28 3.21
N LEU A 213 21.66 5.02 4.52
CA LEU A 213 20.70 5.66 5.41
C LEU A 213 21.01 7.17 5.50
N ILE A 214 20.03 8.01 5.15
CA ILE A 214 20.11 9.46 5.32
C ILE A 214 19.64 9.82 6.72
N TRP A 215 18.42 9.39 7.10
CA TRP A 215 17.87 9.58 8.44
C TRP A 215 16.87 8.47 8.81
N ILE A 216 16.63 8.32 10.09
CA ILE A 216 15.58 7.50 10.66
C ILE A 216 14.94 8.25 11.82
N GLN A 217 13.63 8.42 11.76
CA GLN A 217 12.81 9.01 12.80
C GLN A 217 11.91 7.95 13.43
N ARG A 218 11.66 8.08 14.71
CA ARG A 218 10.86 7.14 15.51
C ARG A 218 9.72 7.88 16.13
N TYR A 219 8.57 7.21 16.20
CA TYR A 219 7.32 7.77 16.68
C TYR A 219 6.66 6.78 17.62
N GLY A 220 5.88 7.29 18.61
CA GLY A 220 5.19 6.49 19.61
C GLY A 220 5.93 6.38 20.93
N GLY A 221 5.41 5.57 21.83
CA GLY A 221 5.88 5.39 23.21
C GLY A 221 6.89 4.26 23.39
N GLU A 222 7.25 4.01 24.67
CA GLU A 222 8.20 2.94 25.04
C GLU A 222 7.51 1.62 25.39
N CYS A 223 6.20 1.61 25.66
CA CYS A 223 5.43 0.43 26.09
C CYS A 223 4.37 -0.02 25.08
N ASP A 224 4.44 0.41 23.82
CA ASP A 224 3.37 0.33 22.87
C ASP A 224 3.67 -0.67 21.75
N GLU A 225 2.65 -1.19 21.07
CA GLU A 225 2.77 -1.95 19.83
C GLU A 225 2.52 -1.08 18.58
N ASP A 226 3.14 0.10 18.55
CA ASP A 226 2.98 1.05 17.46
C ASP A 226 3.58 0.54 16.16
N SER A 227 2.93 0.85 15.05
CA SER A 227 3.45 0.59 13.71
C SER A 227 2.87 1.53 12.67
N PHE A 228 3.64 1.86 11.65
CA PHE A 228 3.11 2.34 10.38
C PHE A 228 3.01 1.18 9.40
N GLU A 229 1.90 1.13 8.68
CA GLU A 229 1.61 0.06 7.71
C GLU A 229 1.74 0.58 6.26
N ALA A 230 1.46 1.86 6.00
CA ALA A 230 1.56 2.47 4.67
C ALA A 230 2.07 3.91 4.73
N VAL A 231 2.68 4.38 3.63
CA VAL A 231 3.23 5.73 3.48
C VAL A 231 3.02 6.29 2.07
N ILE A 232 2.77 7.59 1.98
CA ILE A 232 2.76 8.35 0.73
C ILE A 232 3.63 9.59 0.86
N GLN A 233 4.21 10.07 -0.25
CA GLN A 233 4.87 11.36 -0.31
C GLN A 233 3.86 12.45 -0.67
N LYS A 234 3.92 13.58 0.05
CA LYS A 234 3.13 14.77 -0.26
C LYS A 234 3.79 15.59 -1.37
N PRO A 235 3.02 16.44 -2.07
CA PRO A 235 3.57 17.35 -3.09
C PRO A 235 4.65 18.33 -2.57
N ASP A 236 4.64 18.64 -1.26
CA ASP A 236 5.63 19.50 -0.61
C ASP A 236 6.94 18.77 -0.24
N GLY A 237 7.05 17.47 -0.60
CA GLY A 237 8.20 16.61 -0.30
C GLY A 237 8.15 15.95 1.08
N GLY A 238 7.19 16.30 1.93
CA GLY A 238 6.96 15.62 3.20
C GLY A 238 6.22 14.29 3.03
N PHE A 239 5.85 13.64 4.13
CA PHE A 239 5.25 12.32 4.10
C PHE A 239 3.98 12.27 4.94
N ILE A 240 3.06 11.38 4.56
CA ILE A 240 1.96 10.92 5.41
C ILE A 240 2.16 9.43 5.63
N ALA A 241 2.13 9.01 6.89
CA ALA A 241 2.15 7.60 7.26
C ALA A 241 0.93 7.27 8.11
N VAL A 242 0.38 6.07 7.89
CA VAL A 242 -0.78 5.57 8.64
C VAL A 242 -0.49 4.19 9.20
N GLY A 243 -1.17 3.87 10.31
CA GLY A 243 -1.01 2.57 10.95
C GLY A 243 -1.85 2.46 12.22
N LYS A 244 -1.23 1.95 13.29
CA LYS A 244 -1.86 1.82 14.60
C LYS A 244 -1.02 2.47 15.69
N PHE A 245 -1.70 3.13 16.62
CA PHE A 245 -1.18 3.62 17.87
C PHE A 245 -1.81 2.81 19.03
N GLU A 246 -1.01 2.26 19.90
CA GLU A 246 -1.49 1.56 21.10
C GLU A 246 -1.46 2.51 22.28
N HIS A 247 -2.56 2.59 23.03
CA HIS A 247 -2.62 3.41 24.23
C HIS A 247 -1.89 2.73 25.38
N GLU A 248 -1.08 3.49 26.11
CA GLU A 248 -0.42 3.02 27.34
C GLU A 248 -1.46 2.41 28.27
N SER A 249 -1.22 1.18 28.73
CA SER A 249 -1.98 0.64 29.86
C SER A 249 -1.57 1.41 31.12
N SER A 250 -2.55 1.73 31.96
CA SER A 250 -2.32 2.47 33.21
C SER A 250 -1.45 1.74 34.26
N ASP A 251 -1.02 0.53 33.97
CA ASP A 251 -0.17 -0.29 34.81
C ASP A 251 1.28 -0.28 34.32
N TYR A 252 2.20 0.12 35.15
CA TYR A 252 3.65 0.28 34.93
C TYR A 252 4.41 -0.96 34.45
N ASN A 253 3.72 -2.05 34.11
CA ASN A 253 4.32 -3.32 33.65
C ASN A 253 4.17 -3.59 32.15
N CYS A 254 3.69 -2.64 31.34
CA CYS A 254 3.43 -2.87 29.91
C CYS A 254 2.62 -4.15 29.65
N ASP A 255 1.69 -4.48 30.56
CA ASP A 255 0.85 -5.65 30.42
C ASP A 255 -0.17 -5.43 29.29
N PHE A 256 0.02 -6.18 28.24
CA PHE A 256 -0.62 -6.22 26.94
C PHE A 256 -2.14 -6.31 27.01
N TYR A 257 -2.84 -5.20 27.05
CA TYR A 257 -4.27 -5.13 26.66
C TYR A 257 -4.69 -3.66 26.47
N GLY A 258 -3.80 -2.84 25.89
CA GLY A 258 -4.15 -1.50 25.40
C GLY A 258 -5.12 -1.56 24.22
N TYR A 259 -5.93 -0.54 24.07
CA TYR A 259 -6.74 -0.33 22.88
C TYR A 259 -5.88 0.37 21.82
N THR A 260 -6.05 0.00 20.54
CA THR A 260 -5.34 0.65 19.45
C THR A 260 -6.27 1.61 18.73
N ASP A 261 -5.75 2.78 18.38
CA ASP A 261 -6.38 3.72 17.45
C ASP A 261 -5.73 3.65 16.08
N LEU A 262 -6.48 3.99 15.05
CA LEU A 262 -5.90 4.35 13.76
C LEU A 262 -4.99 5.55 13.97
N TRP A 263 -3.76 5.44 13.50
CA TRP A 263 -2.75 6.48 13.62
C TRP A 263 -2.44 7.10 12.27
N PHE A 264 -2.52 8.41 12.22
CA PHE A 264 -2.16 9.23 11.08
C PHE A 264 -1.10 10.25 11.53
N ILE A 265 0.01 10.34 10.80
CA ILE A 265 0.97 11.42 10.97
C ILE A 265 1.28 12.08 9.63
N SER A 266 1.59 13.37 9.69
CA SER A 266 2.16 14.13 8.58
C SER A 266 3.50 14.72 9.01
N THR A 267 4.51 14.64 8.15
CA THR A 267 5.87 15.11 8.41
C THR A 267 6.32 16.10 7.33
N ASP A 268 7.44 16.79 7.59
CA ASP A 268 8.24 17.44 6.55
C ASP A 268 9.14 16.41 5.81
N SER A 269 9.99 16.89 4.89
CA SER A 269 10.93 16.07 4.11
C SER A 269 12.06 15.45 4.94
N GLU A 270 12.36 15.99 6.11
CA GLU A 270 13.34 15.49 7.07
C GLU A 270 12.73 14.53 8.10
N GLY A 271 11.42 14.23 7.98
CA GLY A 271 10.69 13.36 8.90
C GLY A 271 10.33 14.03 10.22
N ASN A 272 10.40 15.35 10.36
CA ASN A 272 9.91 16.03 11.55
C ASN A 272 8.38 16.04 11.56
N LEU A 273 7.79 15.68 12.70
CA LEU A 273 6.34 15.60 12.88
C LEU A 273 5.71 16.99 12.73
N LEU A 274 4.76 17.12 11.82
CA LEU A 274 3.97 18.34 11.61
C LEU A 274 2.56 18.20 12.19
N GLN A 275 1.92 17.05 11.96
CA GLN A 275 0.55 16.77 12.40
C GLN A 275 0.47 15.32 12.88
N GLU A 276 -0.39 15.08 13.88
CA GLU A 276 -0.70 13.78 14.42
C GLU A 276 -2.20 13.68 14.72
N SER A 277 -2.83 12.59 14.32
CA SER A 277 -4.20 12.25 14.68
C SER A 277 -4.31 10.78 15.06
N LYS A 278 -4.98 10.54 16.19
CA LYS A 278 -5.33 9.21 16.70
C LYS A 278 -6.84 9.10 16.62
N ILE A 279 -7.32 8.19 15.80
CA ILE A 279 -8.72 8.10 15.43
C ILE A 279 -9.25 6.73 15.86
N GLY A 280 -10.08 6.72 16.86
CA GLY A 280 -10.68 5.52 17.43
C GLY A 280 -11.80 5.85 18.39
N GLU A 281 -12.57 4.86 18.81
CA GLU A 281 -13.67 5.07 19.76
C GLU A 281 -13.46 4.32 21.07
N SER A 282 -13.23 3.00 21.03
CA SER A 282 -13.27 2.24 22.30
C SER A 282 -12.43 0.98 22.36
N PHE A 283 -11.97 0.38 21.27
CA PHE A 283 -11.31 -0.93 21.35
C PHE A 283 -10.11 -1.11 20.42
N TRP A 284 -10.27 -1.53 19.15
CA TRP A 284 -9.15 -1.76 18.26
C TRP A 284 -9.46 -1.23 16.87
N GLU A 285 -8.82 -0.15 16.57
CA GLU A 285 -8.82 0.48 15.27
C GLU A 285 -7.39 0.45 14.70
N SER A 286 -7.26 0.28 13.40
CA SER A 286 -5.97 0.33 12.71
C SER A 286 -6.16 0.71 11.26
N ALA A 287 -5.22 1.49 10.71
CA ALA A 287 -5.07 1.67 9.29
C ALA A 287 -4.17 0.58 8.70
N TRP A 288 -4.41 0.25 7.43
CA TRP A 288 -3.61 -0.69 6.67
C TRP A 288 -3.07 -0.09 5.39
N ASP A 289 -3.81 0.82 4.75
CA ASP A 289 -3.39 1.44 3.50
C ASP A 289 -3.96 2.84 3.36
N ILE A 290 -3.30 3.66 2.51
CA ILE A 290 -3.64 5.06 2.24
C ILE A 290 -3.42 5.40 0.79
N VAL A 291 -4.35 6.19 0.21
CA VAL A 291 -4.22 6.78 -1.12
C VAL A 291 -4.58 8.26 -1.11
N GLU A 292 -3.98 9.04 -2.01
CA GLU A 292 -4.40 10.41 -2.27
C GLU A 292 -5.63 10.41 -3.20
N ILE A 293 -6.65 11.24 -2.88
CA ILE A 293 -7.90 11.33 -3.66
C ILE A 293 -7.84 12.44 -4.74
N GLY A 294 -6.77 13.26 -4.74
CA GLY A 294 -6.55 14.31 -5.74
C GLY A 294 -7.29 15.64 -5.47
N ASP A 295 -7.94 15.79 -4.32
CA ASP A 295 -8.62 17.02 -3.87
C ASP A 295 -8.04 17.56 -2.55
N GLY A 296 -6.81 17.14 -2.21
CA GLY A 296 -6.16 17.46 -0.94
C GLY A 296 -6.66 16.61 0.22
N THR A 297 -7.44 15.56 -0.04
CA THR A 297 -7.87 14.57 0.94
C THR A 297 -7.29 13.20 0.64
N TYR A 298 -7.33 12.32 1.64
CA TYR A 298 -6.73 10.99 1.62
C TYR A 298 -7.75 9.95 2.01
N GLY A 299 -7.82 8.86 1.24
CA GLY A 299 -8.59 7.68 1.58
C GLY A 299 -7.73 6.73 2.41
N VAL A 300 -8.23 6.26 3.53
CA VAL A 300 -7.58 5.31 4.42
C VAL A 300 -8.50 4.13 4.66
N VAL A 301 -7.97 2.92 4.51
CA VAL A 301 -8.70 1.70 4.85
C VAL A 301 -8.07 1.00 6.05
N GLY A 302 -8.92 0.25 6.75
CA GLY A 302 -8.50 -0.48 7.92
C GLY A 302 -9.59 -1.36 8.50
N ARG A 303 -9.49 -1.57 9.78
CA ARG A 303 -10.50 -2.27 10.55
C ARG A 303 -10.83 -1.52 11.83
N ARG A 304 -12.08 -1.68 12.28
CA ARG A 304 -12.52 -1.19 13.59
C ARG A 304 -13.23 -2.30 14.36
N ARG A 305 -13.10 -2.30 15.68
CA ARG A 305 -13.82 -3.19 16.59
C ARG A 305 -14.53 -2.37 17.65
N HIS A 306 -15.84 -2.40 17.65
CA HIS A 306 -16.67 -1.61 18.55
C HIS A 306 -16.74 -2.11 19.99
N GLN A 307 -16.53 -3.41 20.24
CA GLN A 307 -16.74 -4.03 21.55
C GLN A 307 -15.80 -5.21 21.77
N LYS A 308 -15.35 -5.43 23.00
CA LYS A 308 -14.36 -6.44 23.44
C LYS A 308 -14.61 -7.89 22.99
N ARG A 309 -15.80 -8.25 22.54
CA ARG A 309 -16.14 -9.63 22.12
C ARG A 309 -16.89 -9.67 20.80
N LYS A 310 -16.87 -8.58 20.06
CA LYS A 310 -17.47 -8.47 18.74
C LYS A 310 -16.40 -8.60 17.67
N PRO A 311 -16.74 -9.06 16.47
CA PRO A 311 -15.82 -9.07 15.35
C PRO A 311 -15.36 -7.66 14.96
N SER A 312 -14.22 -7.55 14.29
CA SER A 312 -13.85 -6.32 13.60
C SER A 312 -14.56 -6.23 12.26
N ASN A 313 -14.80 -5.00 11.81
CA ASN A 313 -15.42 -4.68 10.53
C ASN A 313 -14.44 -3.89 9.66
N GLY A 314 -14.57 -3.98 8.35
CA GLY A 314 -13.89 -3.11 7.41
C GLY A 314 -14.27 -1.64 7.64
N TRP A 315 -13.27 -0.76 7.54
CA TRP A 315 -13.42 0.65 7.79
C TRP A 315 -12.71 1.48 6.71
N TYR A 316 -13.42 2.45 6.17
CA TYR A 316 -12.88 3.45 5.26
C TYR A 316 -13.07 4.84 5.85
N LEU A 317 -12.02 5.66 5.82
CA LEU A 317 -12.05 7.07 6.21
C LEU A 317 -11.54 7.93 5.06
N ARG A 318 -12.16 9.08 4.91
CA ARG A 318 -11.61 10.19 4.16
C ARG A 318 -11.08 11.22 5.15
N LEU A 319 -9.80 11.53 5.06
CA LEU A 319 -9.10 12.45 5.95
C LEU A 319 -8.64 13.68 5.17
N ASP A 320 -8.58 14.83 5.82
CA ASP A 320 -7.87 15.99 5.30
C ASP A 320 -6.34 15.88 5.54
N GLY A 321 -5.55 16.83 5.02
CA GLY A 321 -4.10 16.84 5.18
C GLY A 321 -3.59 17.03 6.61
N SER A 322 -4.48 17.34 7.56
CA SER A 322 -4.21 17.43 8.99
C SER A 322 -4.63 16.18 9.76
N GLY A 323 -5.21 15.20 9.06
CA GLY A 323 -5.71 13.97 9.66
C GLY A 323 -7.08 14.09 10.32
N ASN A 324 -7.86 15.16 10.03
CA ASN A 324 -9.24 15.24 10.50
C ASN A 324 -10.17 14.42 9.61
N VAL A 325 -11.14 13.75 10.23
CA VAL A 325 -12.14 12.95 9.51
C VAL A 325 -13.10 13.85 8.74
N VAL A 326 -13.07 13.75 7.43
CA VAL A 326 -14.01 14.43 6.52
C VAL A 326 -15.28 13.59 6.36
N SER A 327 -15.12 12.29 6.15
CA SER A 327 -16.21 11.31 6.12
C SER A 327 -15.68 9.92 6.49
N GLN A 328 -16.60 9.03 6.87
CA GLN A 328 -16.26 7.64 7.16
C GLN A 328 -17.37 6.69 6.75
N TRP A 329 -17.00 5.49 6.41
CA TRP A 329 -17.87 4.36 6.17
C TRP A 329 -17.32 3.12 6.88
N HIS A 330 -18.18 2.28 7.38
CA HIS A 330 -17.83 0.98 7.93
C HIS A 330 -18.89 -0.05 7.55
N GLU A 331 -18.47 -1.30 7.44
CA GLU A 331 -19.40 -2.40 7.28
C GLU A 331 -20.41 -2.41 8.42
N PRO A 332 -21.68 -2.74 8.16
CA PRO A 332 -22.69 -2.87 9.21
C PRO A 332 -22.27 -3.90 10.26
N ASP A 333 -22.51 -3.60 11.54
CA ASP A 333 -22.28 -4.54 12.63
C ASP A 333 -23.17 -5.77 12.47
N TYR A 334 -22.57 -6.93 12.24
CA TYR A 334 -23.31 -8.19 12.21
C TYR A 334 -23.72 -8.60 13.61
N VAL A 335 -25.03 -8.54 13.91
CA VAL A 335 -25.62 -8.78 15.24
C VAL A 335 -25.42 -10.23 15.71
N ASN A 336 -25.11 -11.19 14.83
CA ASN A 336 -25.11 -12.63 15.12
C ASN A 336 -23.90 -13.40 14.62
N SER A 337 -22.78 -12.77 14.26
CA SER A 337 -21.62 -13.51 13.78
C SER A 337 -20.74 -14.03 14.93
N SER A 338 -20.39 -15.27 14.86
CA SER A 338 -19.51 -15.98 15.79
C SER A 338 -18.06 -15.50 15.65
N GLY A 339 -17.71 -14.35 16.24
CA GLY A 339 -16.32 -13.99 16.53
C GLY A 339 -15.38 -13.77 15.33
N ARG A 340 -15.88 -13.36 14.18
CA ARG A 340 -15.15 -13.22 12.93
C ARG A 340 -14.55 -11.82 12.77
N ASN A 341 -13.39 -11.77 12.12
CA ASN A 341 -12.66 -10.51 11.93
C ASN A 341 -12.64 -10.16 10.44
N ASP A 342 -13.51 -9.25 10.04
CA ASP A 342 -13.49 -8.64 8.72
C ASP A 342 -12.56 -7.41 8.72
N GLY A 343 -12.11 -6.99 7.57
CA GLY A 343 -11.27 -5.80 7.43
C GLY A 343 -10.99 -5.46 5.97
N LEU A 344 -10.64 -4.20 5.73
CA LEU A 344 -10.10 -3.69 4.48
C LEU A 344 -8.60 -3.50 4.64
N TYR A 345 -7.80 -4.03 3.71
CA TYR A 345 -6.36 -4.16 3.89
C TYR A 345 -5.52 -3.48 2.81
N ASN A 346 -6.09 -3.25 1.64
CA ASN A 346 -5.41 -2.54 0.57
C ASN A 346 -6.40 -1.63 -0.14
N LEU A 347 -5.92 -0.51 -0.67
CA LEU A 347 -6.74 0.52 -1.31
C LEU A 347 -6.00 1.05 -2.53
N ILE A 348 -6.70 1.17 -3.65
CA ILE A 348 -6.18 1.81 -4.85
C ILE A 348 -7.19 2.81 -5.39
N MET A 349 -6.69 3.85 -6.05
CA MET A 349 -7.51 4.74 -6.88
C MET A 349 -7.46 4.27 -8.31
N LEU A 350 -8.62 4.23 -8.97
CA LEU A 350 -8.68 3.98 -10.41
C LEU A 350 -8.27 5.23 -11.20
N PRO A 351 -7.86 5.06 -12.47
CA PRO A 351 -7.41 6.18 -13.31
C PRO A 351 -8.45 7.26 -13.60
N ASP A 352 -9.73 7.02 -13.28
CA ASP A 352 -10.79 8.03 -13.38
C ASP A 352 -10.69 9.13 -12.31
N GLY A 353 -9.86 8.92 -11.26
CA GLY A 353 -9.66 9.85 -10.14
C GLY A 353 -10.87 9.99 -9.21
N GLU A 354 -11.87 9.15 -9.35
CA GLU A 354 -13.11 9.17 -8.55
C GLU A 354 -13.39 7.84 -7.86
N THR A 355 -13.09 6.73 -8.52
CA THR A 355 -13.36 5.38 -8.01
C THR A 355 -12.18 4.87 -7.20
N ALA A 356 -12.42 4.49 -5.97
CA ALA A 356 -11.53 3.71 -5.14
C ALA A 356 -11.95 2.24 -5.13
N VAL A 357 -10.98 1.33 -5.07
CA VAL A 357 -11.23 -0.10 -4.87
C VAL A 357 -10.48 -0.55 -3.63
N ALA A 358 -11.18 -1.17 -2.70
CA ALA A 358 -10.62 -1.78 -1.50
C ALA A 358 -10.63 -3.31 -1.60
N LEU A 359 -9.53 -3.94 -1.22
CA LEU A 359 -9.42 -5.39 -1.03
C LEU A 359 -9.65 -5.71 0.45
N GLY A 360 -10.57 -6.63 0.72
CA GLY A 360 -10.91 -7.03 2.07
C GLY A 360 -11.05 -8.54 2.24
N TYR A 361 -11.23 -8.92 3.52
CA TYR A 361 -11.56 -10.28 3.94
C TYR A 361 -12.88 -10.30 4.68
N LYS A 362 -13.70 -11.31 4.38
CA LYS A 362 -14.89 -11.67 5.15
C LYS A 362 -14.74 -13.09 5.67
N ASP A 363 -14.93 -13.27 6.96
CA ASP A 363 -15.01 -14.60 7.56
C ASP A 363 -16.42 -15.18 7.33
N ALA A 364 -16.59 -16.01 6.30
CA ALA A 364 -17.88 -16.54 5.87
C ALA A 364 -18.35 -17.81 6.59
N GLY A 365 -17.60 -18.31 7.60
CA GLY A 365 -17.97 -19.48 8.45
C GLY A 365 -17.64 -20.85 7.91
N ASP A 366 -17.50 -20.97 6.65
CA ASP A 366 -17.03 -22.13 5.89
C ASP A 366 -15.64 -21.91 5.27
N GLY A 367 -15.05 -20.75 5.50
CA GLY A 367 -13.74 -20.29 5.04
C GLY A 367 -13.70 -18.80 4.89
N ASP A 368 -12.50 -18.20 5.00
CA ASP A 368 -12.31 -16.78 4.73
C ASP A 368 -12.47 -16.53 3.23
N SER A 369 -13.27 -15.54 2.83
CA SER A 369 -13.39 -15.10 1.45
C SER A 369 -12.78 -13.72 1.26
N GLN A 370 -12.06 -13.55 0.14
CA GLN A 370 -11.62 -12.21 -0.30
C GLN A 370 -12.76 -11.52 -1.04
N PHE A 371 -12.81 -10.21 -0.90
CA PHE A 371 -13.74 -9.40 -1.68
C PHE A 371 -13.07 -8.12 -2.15
N LEU A 372 -13.55 -7.60 -3.28
CA LEU A 372 -13.28 -6.25 -3.75
C LEU A 372 -14.54 -5.41 -3.57
N TRP A 373 -14.34 -4.19 -3.11
CA TRP A 373 -15.38 -3.18 -2.97
C TRP A 373 -14.95 -1.93 -3.71
N ALA A 374 -15.66 -1.60 -4.81
CA ALA A 374 -15.47 -0.38 -5.58
C ALA A 374 -16.52 0.65 -5.19
N PHE A 375 -16.07 1.86 -4.93
CA PHE A 375 -16.91 2.94 -4.43
C PHE A 375 -16.36 4.30 -4.85
N ASN A 376 -17.23 5.31 -4.85
CA ASN A 376 -16.78 6.69 -5.03
C ASN A 376 -15.98 7.14 -3.81
N ALA A 377 -14.71 7.50 -4.01
CA ALA A 377 -13.76 7.82 -2.92
C ALA A 377 -14.19 9.01 -2.06
N ARG A 378 -15.03 9.93 -2.59
CA ARG A 378 -15.49 11.13 -1.88
C ARG A 378 -16.77 10.92 -1.11
N THR A 379 -17.70 10.10 -1.65
CA THR A 379 -19.04 9.90 -1.07
C THR A 379 -19.19 8.56 -0.35
N SER A 380 -18.26 7.62 -0.58
CA SER A 380 -18.32 6.21 -0.13
C SER A 380 -19.53 5.45 -0.72
N GLU A 381 -20.12 5.95 -1.81
CA GLU A 381 -21.22 5.32 -2.49
C GLU A 381 -20.73 4.10 -3.27
N GLU A 382 -21.32 2.93 -3.02
CA GLU A 382 -20.91 1.69 -3.68
C GLU A 382 -21.20 1.76 -5.18
N ILE A 383 -20.22 1.36 -5.98
CA ILE A 383 -20.35 1.20 -7.43
C ILE A 383 -20.57 -0.28 -7.75
N TRP A 384 -19.70 -1.14 -7.24
CA TRP A 384 -19.86 -2.60 -7.30
C TRP A 384 -19.09 -3.30 -6.17
N ASN A 385 -19.46 -4.54 -5.88
CA ASN A 385 -18.67 -5.42 -5.02
C ASN A 385 -18.65 -6.83 -5.60
N SER A 386 -17.54 -7.54 -5.40
CA SER A 386 -17.35 -8.92 -5.88
C SER A 386 -16.66 -9.74 -4.82
N SER A 387 -17.16 -10.96 -4.56
CA SER A 387 -16.57 -11.88 -3.60
C SER A 387 -15.94 -13.06 -4.33
N TYR A 388 -14.72 -13.42 -3.92
CA TYR A 388 -13.95 -14.52 -4.51
C TYR A 388 -13.87 -15.63 -3.46
N ASN A 389 -14.81 -16.57 -3.56
CA ASN A 389 -14.94 -17.70 -2.65
C ASN A 389 -13.90 -18.76 -2.98
N GLU A 390 -12.64 -18.47 -2.70
CA GLU A 390 -11.58 -19.47 -2.68
C GLU A 390 -11.31 -19.81 -1.23
N PRO A 391 -11.69 -21.01 -0.76
CA PRO A 391 -11.45 -21.41 0.60
C PRO A 391 -9.95 -21.49 0.88
N GLY A 392 -9.47 -20.76 1.88
CA GLY A 392 -8.05 -20.76 2.26
C GLY A 392 -7.73 -19.73 3.32
N ARG A 393 -7.20 -20.19 4.45
CA ARG A 393 -6.64 -19.28 5.46
C ARG A 393 -5.28 -18.76 5.02
N GLY A 394 -5.17 -17.49 4.70
CA GLY A 394 -3.86 -16.87 4.41
C GLY A 394 -4.01 -15.46 3.86
N TYR A 395 -3.34 -14.54 4.51
CA TYR A 395 -3.33 -13.14 4.18
C TYR A 395 -2.34 -12.88 3.03
N SER A 396 -2.83 -12.83 1.80
CA SER A 396 -2.13 -12.25 0.66
C SER A 396 -2.91 -10.98 0.30
N LEU A 397 -2.29 -9.82 0.45
CA LEU A 397 -3.02 -8.57 0.49
C LEU A 397 -2.62 -7.59 -0.63
N GLY A 398 -1.67 -7.96 -1.49
CA GLY A 398 -1.24 -7.10 -2.58
C GLY A 398 -2.30 -6.97 -3.67
N MET A 399 -2.57 -5.72 -4.07
CA MET A 399 -3.51 -5.37 -5.13
C MET A 399 -2.96 -4.21 -5.95
N SER A 400 -3.26 -4.19 -7.25
CA SER A 400 -2.94 -3.08 -8.15
C SER A 400 -4.02 -2.92 -9.22
N VAL A 401 -4.09 -1.74 -9.80
CA VAL A 401 -4.82 -1.54 -11.07
C VAL A 401 -4.15 -2.36 -12.15
N ALA A 402 -4.91 -3.03 -12.98
CA ALA A 402 -4.40 -3.67 -14.19
C ALA A 402 -4.35 -2.68 -15.37
N HIS A 403 -3.56 -3.00 -16.40
CA HIS A 403 -3.34 -2.13 -17.55
C HIS A 403 -4.63 -1.76 -18.31
N ASP A 404 -5.65 -2.59 -18.26
CA ASP A 404 -6.96 -2.39 -18.90
C ASP A 404 -8.01 -1.74 -17.99
N GLY A 405 -7.62 -1.36 -16.78
CA GLY A 405 -8.49 -0.78 -15.76
C GLY A 405 -9.19 -1.78 -14.85
N GLY A 406 -9.01 -3.09 -15.07
CA GLY A 406 -9.38 -4.12 -14.11
C GLY A 406 -8.47 -4.14 -12.89
N ILE A 407 -8.64 -5.13 -12.04
CA ILE A 407 -7.90 -5.25 -10.78
C ILE A 407 -7.08 -6.54 -10.80
N ILE A 408 -5.80 -6.45 -10.42
CA ILE A 408 -4.96 -7.62 -10.17
C ILE A 408 -4.64 -7.73 -8.69
N PHE A 409 -4.79 -8.92 -8.11
CA PHE A 409 -4.53 -9.14 -6.69
C PHE A 409 -4.14 -10.59 -6.39
N PHE A 410 -3.54 -10.80 -5.22
CA PHE A 410 -3.24 -12.13 -4.74
C PHE A 410 -4.43 -12.78 -4.03
N GLY A 411 -4.59 -14.09 -4.27
CA GLY A 411 -5.46 -14.97 -3.50
C GLY A 411 -4.75 -16.27 -3.11
N LYS A 412 -5.30 -16.99 -2.15
CA LYS A 412 -4.74 -18.25 -1.67
C LYS A 412 -5.80 -19.34 -1.71
N LYS A 413 -5.42 -20.54 -2.11
CA LYS A 413 -6.27 -21.71 -2.14
C LYS A 413 -6.05 -22.62 -0.92
N ASP A 414 -7.01 -23.45 -0.57
CA ASP A 414 -6.98 -24.42 0.55
C ASP A 414 -5.72 -25.30 0.61
N ASN A 415 -5.12 -25.62 -0.54
CA ASN A 415 -3.90 -26.41 -0.62
C ASN A 415 -2.61 -25.58 -0.39
N GLY A 416 -2.74 -24.30 0.00
CA GLY A 416 -1.61 -23.41 0.24
C GLY A 416 -0.94 -22.84 -1.02
N ARG A 417 -1.50 -23.10 -2.22
CA ARG A 417 -0.97 -22.52 -3.47
C ARG A 417 -1.36 -21.07 -3.59
N LEU A 418 -0.39 -20.25 -4.01
CA LEU A 418 -0.61 -18.83 -4.29
C LEU A 418 -1.27 -18.70 -5.68
N LYS A 419 -2.30 -17.86 -5.75
CA LYS A 419 -2.98 -17.52 -7.00
C LYS A 419 -2.87 -16.03 -7.26
N ILE A 420 -2.90 -15.67 -8.53
CA ILE A 420 -3.14 -14.30 -8.99
C ILE A 420 -4.51 -14.28 -9.66
N PHE A 421 -5.32 -13.31 -9.27
CA PHE A 421 -6.60 -12.99 -9.87
C PHE A 421 -6.45 -11.69 -10.66
N LYS A 422 -6.90 -11.67 -11.89
CA LYS A 422 -7.12 -10.45 -12.65
C LYS A 422 -8.58 -10.39 -13.05
N THR A 423 -9.24 -9.31 -12.70
CA THR A 423 -10.64 -9.02 -13.05
C THR A 423 -10.72 -8.12 -14.27
N ASP A 424 -11.90 -8.02 -14.83
CA ASP A 424 -12.26 -6.87 -15.67
C ASP A 424 -12.54 -5.61 -14.83
N VAL A 425 -13.00 -4.54 -15.48
CA VAL A 425 -13.30 -3.25 -14.82
C VAL A 425 -14.48 -3.32 -13.84
N ASP A 426 -15.34 -4.31 -13.99
CA ASP A 426 -16.51 -4.54 -13.13
C ASP A 426 -16.22 -5.55 -12.00
N GLY A 427 -14.95 -5.92 -11.81
CA GLY A 427 -14.53 -6.87 -10.78
C GLY A 427 -14.91 -8.32 -11.08
N ILE A 428 -15.12 -8.70 -12.34
CA ILE A 428 -15.51 -10.05 -12.73
C ILE A 428 -14.30 -10.84 -13.26
N VAL A 429 -14.20 -12.09 -12.86
CA VAL A 429 -13.21 -13.06 -13.38
C VAL A 429 -13.94 -14.10 -14.20
N TYR A 430 -13.51 -14.35 -15.43
CA TYR A 430 -14.09 -15.32 -16.37
C TYR A 430 -13.27 -16.58 -16.47
#